data_7c8d419872bb2980bdd5b172f6cdf93f
#
_entry.id   7c8d419872bb2980bdd5b172f6cdf93f
#
_cell.length_a   1.000
_cell.length_b   1.000
_cell.length_c   1.000
_cell.angle_alpha   90.00
_cell.angle_beta   90.00
_cell.angle_gamma   90.00
#
_symmetry.space_group_name_H-M   'P 1'
#
loop_
_entity.id
_entity.type
_entity.pdbx_description
1 polymer ?
#
loop_
_entity_poly.entity_id
_entity_poly.type
_entity_poly.pdbx_seq_one_letter_code
_entity_poly.pdbx_strand_id
1 'polypeptide(L)'
;ETNENSKNNSDDLTKWLFWSEGSVSVGRVGDTSLSASKEIRSDGVTLGMDKLLNNDLTIGYAFRFNKDDVDVGETGTTLDTNAKSFSIYSNYPVDLNKYFETVIGFNLLSLESLRVDGANKLNGSRNGRQVYGSIKYVGILGGENIYFSPNIKIDFSETSLDEYSEIGTSALTF
;
A
#
# COMPACT_ATOMS: atom_id res chain seq x y z
N GLU A 1 -54.31 9.48 1.28
CA GLU A 1 -53.24 8.92 2.14
C GLU A 1 -51.90 9.19 1.53
N THR A 2 -51.12 9.86 2.29
CA THR A 2 -49.99 10.70 1.93
C THR A 2 -48.67 9.93 1.79
N ASN A 3 -47.95 10.27 0.72
CA ASN A 3 -46.55 9.98 0.46
C ASN A 3 -45.62 10.33 1.63
N GLU A 4 -45.14 9.34 2.36
CA GLU A 4 -44.06 9.49 3.35
C GLU A 4 -42.78 8.72 3.04
N ASN A 5 -42.55 8.25 1.81
CA ASN A 5 -41.40 7.40 1.47
C ASN A 5 -40.31 8.04 0.60
N SER A 6 -40.28 9.37 0.48
CA SER A 6 -39.30 10.03 -0.39
C SER A 6 -38.19 10.82 0.33
N LYS A 7 -38.12 10.80 1.66
CA LYS A 7 -37.19 11.64 2.43
C LYS A 7 -35.95 10.92 2.96
N ASN A 8 -35.88 9.60 2.90
CA ASN A 8 -34.77 8.84 3.53
C ASN A 8 -33.54 8.59 2.64
N ASN A 9 -33.59 8.90 1.33
CA ASN A 9 -32.46 8.58 0.44
C ASN A 9 -31.42 9.69 0.29
N SER A 10 -31.71 10.92 0.66
CA SER A 10 -30.75 12.02 0.53
C SER A 10 -29.83 12.20 1.74
N ASP A 11 -30.23 11.72 2.92
CA ASP A 11 -29.44 11.83 4.15
C ASP A 11 -28.31 10.79 4.22
N ASP A 12 -28.43 9.65 3.56
CA ASP A 12 -27.39 8.61 3.52
C ASP A 12 -26.20 8.98 2.62
N LEU A 13 -26.42 9.77 1.57
CA LEU A 13 -25.38 10.22 0.65
C LEU A 13 -24.41 11.25 1.27
N THR A 14 -24.70 11.78 2.45
CA THR A 14 -23.88 12.81 3.12
C THR A 14 -23.02 12.28 4.25
N LYS A 15 -23.14 11.00 4.61
CA LYS A 15 -22.43 10.41 5.74
C LYS A 15 -21.03 9.93 5.35
N TRP A 16 -20.08 10.09 6.25
CA TRP A 16 -18.79 9.43 6.16
C TRP A 16 -18.93 7.97 6.59
N LEU A 17 -18.42 7.07 5.78
CA LEU A 17 -18.29 5.64 6.09
C LEU A 17 -16.87 5.37 6.57
N PHE A 18 -16.76 4.69 7.71
CA PHE A 18 -15.47 4.26 8.26
C PHE A 18 -15.26 2.78 7.98
N TRP A 19 -14.04 2.42 7.64
CA TRP A 19 -13.66 1.05 7.36
C TRP A 19 -12.26 0.73 7.90
N SER A 20 -11.97 -0.54 8.06
CA SER A 20 -10.64 -1.04 8.43
C SER A 20 -10.32 -2.30 7.65
N GLU A 21 -9.05 -2.50 7.35
CA GLU A 21 -8.53 -3.66 6.65
C GLU A 21 -7.24 -4.12 7.30
N GLY A 22 -7.11 -5.43 7.52
CA GLY A 22 -5.86 -6.09 7.90
C GLY A 22 -5.29 -6.85 6.72
N SER A 23 -3.96 -6.86 6.56
CA SER A 23 -3.28 -7.64 5.54
C SER A 23 -2.09 -8.39 6.11
N VAL A 24 -1.90 -9.64 5.69
CA VAL A 24 -0.71 -10.45 5.96
C VAL A 24 -0.27 -11.06 4.64
N SER A 25 1.02 -10.95 4.35
CA SER A 25 1.62 -11.56 3.17
C SER A 25 2.90 -12.28 3.55
N VAL A 26 3.12 -13.45 2.98
CA VAL A 26 4.35 -14.23 3.14
C VAL A 26 4.86 -14.59 1.77
N GLY A 27 6.13 -14.32 1.51
CA GLY A 27 6.80 -14.63 0.26
C GLY A 27 8.15 -15.27 0.49
N ARG A 28 8.59 -16.10 -0.47
CA ARG A 28 9.92 -16.69 -0.49
C ARG A 28 10.53 -16.57 -1.87
N VAL A 29 11.76 -16.10 -1.91
CA VAL A 29 12.59 -16.07 -3.12
C VAL A 29 13.74 -17.05 -2.89
N GLY A 30 13.89 -18.03 -3.76
CA GLY A 30 15.00 -18.99 -3.71
C GLY A 30 16.34 -18.32 -4.02
N ASP A 31 17.43 -18.98 -3.61
CA ASP A 31 18.79 -18.56 -3.96
C ASP A 31 19.08 -18.72 -5.44
N THR A 32 19.94 -17.85 -5.92
CA THR A 32 20.50 -17.89 -7.27
C THR A 32 22.02 -17.79 -7.17
N SER A 33 22.72 -17.96 -8.29
CA SER A 33 24.19 -17.75 -8.34
C SER A 33 24.64 -16.33 -7.97
N LEU A 34 23.72 -15.36 -7.94
CA LEU A 34 24.00 -13.93 -7.71
C LEU A 34 23.29 -13.36 -6.46
N SER A 35 22.38 -14.09 -5.85
CA SER A 35 21.56 -13.59 -4.74
C SER A 35 21.22 -14.70 -3.75
N ALA A 36 21.38 -14.43 -2.47
CA ALA A 36 20.91 -15.29 -1.39
C ALA A 36 19.37 -15.39 -1.38
N SER A 37 18.84 -16.48 -0.85
CA SER A 37 17.40 -16.66 -0.62
C SER A 37 16.86 -15.55 0.28
N LYS A 38 15.57 -15.24 0.11
CA LYS A 38 14.87 -14.25 0.94
C LYS A 38 13.55 -14.83 1.40
N GLU A 39 13.26 -14.70 2.66
CA GLU A 39 11.94 -14.91 3.22
C GLU A 39 11.37 -13.54 3.62
N ILE A 40 10.18 -13.24 3.13
CA ILE A 40 9.57 -11.94 3.28
C ILE A 40 8.24 -12.14 4.00
N ARG A 41 8.04 -11.44 5.09
CA ARG A 41 6.78 -11.36 5.81
C ARG A 41 6.36 -9.91 5.92
N SER A 42 5.14 -9.63 5.48
CA SER A 42 4.54 -8.30 5.57
C SER A 42 3.23 -8.39 6.31
N ASP A 43 3.03 -7.51 7.25
CA ASP A 43 1.75 -7.33 7.93
C ASP A 43 1.40 -5.85 8.03
N GLY A 44 0.10 -5.55 8.02
CA GLY A 44 -0.35 -4.18 8.07
C GLY A 44 -1.82 -4.03 8.41
N VAL A 45 -2.13 -2.84 8.91
CA VAL A 45 -3.49 -2.40 9.19
C VAL A 45 -3.73 -1.08 8.50
N THR A 46 -4.87 -0.97 7.83
CA THR A 46 -5.35 0.24 7.19
C THR A 46 -6.65 0.67 7.86
N LEU A 47 -6.76 1.95 8.15
CA LEU A 47 -7.96 2.60 8.64
C LEU A 47 -8.34 3.68 7.64
N GLY A 48 -9.58 3.68 7.20
CA GLY A 48 -10.02 4.66 6.21
C GLY A 48 -11.41 5.18 6.48
N MET A 49 -11.70 6.25 5.79
CA MET A 49 -13.05 6.81 5.72
C MET A 49 -13.29 7.37 4.33
N ASP A 50 -14.49 7.22 3.85
CA ASP A 50 -14.90 7.77 2.57
C ASP A 50 -16.33 8.30 2.60
N LYS A 51 -16.65 9.04 1.57
CA LYS A 51 -17.92 9.68 1.39
C LYS A 51 -18.31 9.67 -0.08
N LEU A 52 -19.55 9.30 -0.34
CA LEU A 52 -20.17 9.46 -1.63
C LEU A 52 -20.61 10.93 -1.80
N LEU A 53 -20.15 11.56 -2.86
CA LEU A 53 -20.52 12.92 -3.24
C LEU A 53 -21.62 12.91 -4.32
N ASN A 54 -22.11 14.09 -4.68
CA ASN A 54 -23.02 14.23 -5.81
C ASN A 54 -22.36 13.68 -7.09
N ASN A 55 -23.11 13.01 -7.95
CA ASN A 55 -22.65 12.33 -9.16
C ASN A 55 -21.89 11.01 -8.93
N ASP A 56 -22.16 10.31 -7.84
CA ASP A 56 -21.58 8.99 -7.52
C ASP A 56 -20.06 8.98 -7.34
N LEU A 57 -19.41 10.14 -7.25
CA LEU A 57 -18.00 10.26 -6.92
C LEU A 57 -17.77 9.90 -5.46
N THR A 58 -16.99 8.86 -5.20
CA THR A 58 -16.49 8.56 -3.86
C THR A 58 -15.11 9.19 -3.66
N ILE A 59 -14.94 9.89 -2.54
CA ILE A 59 -13.63 10.40 -2.09
C ILE A 59 -13.35 9.86 -0.69
N GLY A 60 -12.12 9.44 -0.45
CA GLY A 60 -11.73 8.90 0.85
C GLY A 60 -10.30 9.21 1.24
N TYR A 61 -10.03 8.96 2.51
CA TYR A 61 -8.72 9.07 3.14
C TYR A 61 -8.40 7.76 3.82
N ALA A 62 -7.13 7.37 3.79
CA ALA A 62 -6.67 6.17 4.47
C ALA A 62 -5.33 6.40 5.17
N PHE A 63 -5.19 5.79 6.34
CA PHE A 63 -3.96 5.68 7.10
C PHE A 63 -3.58 4.20 7.18
N ARG A 64 -2.35 3.87 6.80
CA ARG A 64 -1.83 2.51 6.87
C ARG A 64 -0.57 2.45 7.72
N PHE A 65 -0.51 1.44 8.54
CA PHE A 65 0.68 1.03 9.30
C PHE A 65 1.10 -0.33 8.75
N ASN A 66 2.33 -0.45 8.31
CA ASN A 66 2.87 -1.66 7.67
C ASN A 66 4.22 -2.00 8.26
N LYS A 67 4.47 -3.30 8.45
CA LYS A 67 5.75 -3.84 8.85
C LYS A 67 6.14 -4.92 7.85
N ASP A 68 7.38 -4.83 7.36
CA ASP A 68 7.98 -5.84 6.49
C ASP A 68 9.23 -6.37 7.17
N ASP A 69 9.29 -7.67 7.40
CA ASP A 69 10.44 -8.40 7.92
C ASP A 69 11.01 -9.25 6.77
N VAL A 70 12.30 -9.09 6.49
CA VAL A 70 12.99 -9.83 5.41
C VAL A 70 14.21 -10.51 5.99
N ASP A 71 14.19 -11.84 5.99
CA ASP A 71 15.35 -12.68 6.28
C ASP A 71 16.14 -12.95 5.00
N VAL A 72 17.46 -12.78 5.03
CA VAL A 72 18.36 -12.93 3.87
C VAL A 72 19.36 -14.05 4.11
N GLY A 73 19.25 -15.10 3.33
CA GLY A 73 20.12 -16.29 3.44
C GLY A 73 19.87 -17.05 4.76
N GLU A 74 20.89 -17.81 5.16
CA GLU A 74 20.85 -18.64 6.38
C GLU A 74 21.72 -18.07 7.52
N THR A 75 22.36 -16.92 7.28
CA THR A 75 23.35 -16.35 8.20
C THR A 75 22.75 -15.47 9.31
N GLY A 76 21.44 -15.21 9.27
CA GLY A 76 20.74 -14.33 10.21
C GLY A 76 20.85 -12.85 9.84
N THR A 77 21.14 -12.54 8.58
CA THR A 77 21.03 -11.17 8.04
C THR A 77 19.56 -10.82 7.83
N THR A 78 19.12 -9.66 8.35
CA THR A 78 17.73 -9.21 8.26
C THR A 78 17.64 -7.79 7.74
N LEU A 79 16.49 -7.46 7.16
CA LEU A 79 16.09 -6.11 6.77
C LEU A 79 14.64 -5.89 7.18
N ASP A 80 14.42 -5.03 8.12
CA ASP A 80 13.11 -4.71 8.65
C ASP A 80 12.69 -3.31 8.18
N THR A 81 11.45 -3.17 7.77
CA THR A 81 10.90 -1.88 7.34
C THR A 81 9.59 -1.61 8.04
N ASN A 82 9.49 -0.46 8.69
CA ASN A 82 8.24 0.06 9.20
C ASN A 82 7.79 1.23 8.32
N ALA A 83 6.55 1.19 7.84
CA ALA A 83 5.98 2.24 7.03
C ALA A 83 4.71 2.80 7.66
N LYS A 84 4.58 4.13 7.63
CA LYS A 84 3.37 4.86 7.99
C LYS A 84 2.92 5.64 6.77
N SER A 85 1.72 5.35 6.29
CA SER A 85 1.19 5.90 5.06
C SER A 85 -0.04 6.76 5.32
N PHE A 86 -0.16 7.82 4.55
CA PHE A 86 -1.40 8.56 4.38
C PHE A 86 -1.73 8.61 2.90
N SER A 87 -2.98 8.39 2.53
CA SER A 87 -3.44 8.49 1.16
C SER A 87 -4.81 9.13 1.04
N ILE A 88 -5.02 9.73 -0.11
CA ILE A 88 -6.32 10.20 -0.59
C ILE A 88 -6.65 9.36 -1.80
N TYR A 89 -7.87 8.89 -1.88
CA TYR A 89 -8.34 8.10 -3.02
C TYR A 89 -9.69 8.56 -3.51
N SER A 90 -9.99 8.23 -4.75
CA SER A 90 -11.30 8.45 -5.32
C SER A 90 -11.72 7.33 -6.26
N ASN A 91 -13.02 7.11 -6.35
CA ASN A 91 -13.66 6.30 -7.37
C ASN A 91 -14.68 7.17 -8.10
N TYR A 92 -14.49 7.33 -9.40
CA TYR A 92 -15.34 8.15 -10.27
C TYR A 92 -15.98 7.29 -11.36
N PRO A 93 -17.28 7.01 -11.28
CA PRO A 93 -18.01 6.34 -12.35
C PRO A 93 -18.16 7.31 -13.54
N VAL A 94 -17.76 6.83 -14.71
CA VAL A 94 -17.96 7.54 -16.00
C VAL A 94 -19.32 7.20 -16.58
N ASP A 95 -19.67 5.93 -16.49
CA ASP A 95 -21.01 5.39 -16.80
C ASP A 95 -21.28 4.12 -15.98
N LEU A 96 -22.38 3.44 -16.22
CA LEU A 96 -22.78 2.22 -15.48
C LEU A 96 -21.74 1.09 -15.53
N ASN A 97 -20.87 1.10 -16.53
CA ASN A 97 -19.92 0.02 -16.79
C ASN A 97 -18.46 0.50 -16.86
N LYS A 98 -18.16 1.74 -16.49
CA LYS A 98 -16.82 2.31 -16.55
C LYS A 98 -16.56 3.25 -15.40
N TYR A 99 -15.37 3.12 -14.82
CA TYR A 99 -14.97 3.98 -13.71
C TYR A 99 -13.45 4.18 -13.66
N PHE A 100 -13.07 5.27 -13.01
CA PHE A 100 -11.69 5.54 -12.63
C PHE A 100 -11.51 5.32 -11.13
N GLU A 101 -10.43 4.63 -10.79
CA GLU A 101 -9.90 4.58 -9.43
C GLU A 101 -8.61 5.40 -9.39
N THR A 102 -8.48 6.29 -8.44
CA THR A 102 -7.25 7.06 -8.25
C THR A 102 -6.82 7.01 -6.80
N VAL A 103 -5.51 6.99 -6.59
CA VAL A 103 -4.92 7.16 -5.26
C VAL A 103 -3.66 8.00 -5.38
N ILE A 104 -3.45 8.87 -4.40
CA ILE A 104 -2.19 9.56 -4.18
C ILE A 104 -1.85 9.48 -2.70
N GLY A 105 -0.61 9.24 -2.37
CA GLY A 105 -0.21 9.03 -1.00
C GLY A 105 1.24 9.36 -0.72
N PHE A 106 1.53 9.37 0.56
CA PHE A 106 2.84 9.65 1.12
C PHE A 106 3.17 8.63 2.21
N ASN A 107 4.39 8.11 2.19
CA ASN A 107 4.92 7.17 3.16
C ASN A 107 6.08 7.79 3.94
N LEU A 108 6.09 7.55 5.24
CA LEU A 108 7.27 7.66 6.11
C LEU A 108 7.82 6.26 6.34
N LEU A 109 9.08 6.05 6.01
CA LEU A 109 9.76 4.77 6.07
C LEU A 109 10.83 4.81 7.17
N SER A 110 10.93 3.73 7.95
CA SER A 110 12.02 3.48 8.87
C SER A 110 12.57 2.09 8.56
N LEU A 111 13.84 2.03 8.16
CA LEU A 111 14.51 0.81 7.75
C LEU A 111 15.58 0.48 8.77
N GLU A 112 15.58 -0.76 9.24
CA GLU A 112 16.57 -1.32 10.14
C GLU A 112 17.19 -2.55 9.47
N SER A 113 18.49 -2.70 9.56
CA SER A 113 19.20 -3.85 9.00
C SER A 113 20.16 -4.45 10.00
N LEU A 114 20.22 -5.76 10.01
CA LEU A 114 21.24 -6.54 10.67
C LEU A 114 22.01 -7.31 9.59
N ARG A 115 23.28 -6.97 9.39
CA ARG A 115 24.17 -7.71 8.51
C ARG A 115 25.09 -8.62 9.32
N VAL A 116 25.10 -9.89 8.99
CA VAL A 116 26.01 -10.87 9.61
C VAL A 116 27.15 -11.17 8.64
N ASP A 117 28.39 -10.92 9.06
CA ASP A 117 29.61 -11.17 8.31
C ASP A 117 30.57 -11.99 9.16
N GLY A 118 30.52 -13.31 8.99
CA GLY A 118 31.23 -14.26 9.82
C GLY A 118 30.78 -14.17 11.29
N ALA A 119 31.72 -13.79 12.19
CA ALA A 119 31.41 -13.58 13.60
C ALA A 119 30.92 -12.16 13.94
N ASN A 120 30.94 -11.24 12.98
CA ASN A 120 30.60 -9.85 13.19
C ASN A 120 29.11 -9.60 12.92
N LYS A 121 28.49 -8.81 13.78
CA LYS A 121 27.13 -8.28 13.61
C LYS A 121 27.21 -6.79 13.41
N LEU A 122 26.60 -6.30 12.36
CA LEU A 122 26.58 -4.90 11.97
C LEU A 122 25.14 -4.45 11.89
N ASN A 123 24.80 -3.44 12.68
CA ASN A 123 23.46 -2.88 12.69
C ASN A 123 23.46 -1.57 11.91
N GLY A 124 22.50 -1.40 11.04
CA GLY A 124 22.30 -0.17 10.28
C GLY A 124 20.86 0.30 10.38
N SER A 125 20.68 1.60 10.27
CA SER A 125 19.36 2.21 10.21
C SER A 125 19.35 3.43 9.31
N ARG A 126 18.22 3.68 8.67
CA ARG A 126 17.93 4.92 7.93
C ARG A 126 16.45 5.17 7.85
N ASN A 127 16.08 6.41 7.65
CA ASN A 127 14.72 6.79 7.35
C ASN A 127 14.56 7.05 5.85
N GLY A 128 13.30 7.18 5.44
CA GLY A 128 12.98 7.53 4.07
C GLY A 128 11.59 8.12 3.95
N ARG A 129 11.34 8.68 2.78
CA ARG A 129 10.05 9.24 2.40
C ARG A 129 9.73 8.77 0.99
N GLN A 130 8.45 8.49 0.76
CA GLN A 130 8.00 8.11 -0.57
C GLN A 130 6.71 8.85 -0.88
N VAL A 131 6.63 9.39 -2.08
CA VAL A 131 5.37 9.83 -2.70
C VAL A 131 4.98 8.79 -3.73
N TYR A 132 3.72 8.44 -3.77
CA TYR A 132 3.20 7.47 -4.72
C TYR A 132 1.81 7.84 -5.20
N GLY A 133 1.43 7.29 -6.32
CA GLY A 133 0.08 7.41 -6.83
C GLY A 133 -0.23 6.41 -7.92
N SER A 134 -1.51 6.23 -8.17
CA SER A 134 -1.97 5.41 -9.28
C SER A 134 -3.29 5.94 -9.85
N ILE A 135 -3.47 5.69 -11.15
CA ILE A 135 -4.72 5.90 -11.85
C ILE A 135 -5.04 4.60 -12.56
N LYS A 136 -6.24 4.09 -12.32
CA LYS A 136 -6.74 2.87 -12.97
C LYS A 136 -8.08 3.17 -13.63
N TYR A 137 -8.18 2.82 -14.90
CA TYR A 137 -9.45 2.81 -15.64
C TYR A 137 -9.94 1.39 -15.77
N VAL A 138 -11.20 1.17 -15.46
CA VAL A 138 -11.87 -0.14 -15.55
C VAL A 138 -13.09 -0.01 -16.45
N GLY A 139 -13.21 -0.94 -17.39
CA GLY A 139 -14.42 -1.16 -18.18
C GLY A 139 -15.05 -2.49 -17.80
N ILE A 140 -16.37 -2.60 -17.89
CA ILE A 140 -17.11 -3.85 -17.74
C ILE A 140 -17.87 -4.06 -19.06
N LEU A 141 -17.49 -5.11 -19.78
CA LEU A 141 -18.11 -5.49 -21.04
C LEU A 141 -18.71 -6.89 -20.87
N GLY A 142 -19.88 -7.10 -21.38
CA GLY A 142 -20.45 -8.45 -21.33
C GLY A 142 -21.96 -8.49 -21.53
N GLY A 143 -22.47 -9.71 -21.70
CA GLY A 143 -23.86 -10.04 -21.78
C GLY A 143 -24.27 -11.05 -20.71
N GLU A 144 -25.43 -11.68 -20.88
CA GLU A 144 -26.05 -12.52 -19.84
C GLU A 144 -25.17 -13.67 -19.31
N ASN A 145 -24.19 -14.17 -20.10
CA ASN A 145 -23.40 -15.36 -19.73
C ASN A 145 -21.89 -15.17 -19.65
N ILE A 146 -21.35 -14.04 -20.15
CA ILE A 146 -19.91 -13.79 -20.18
C ILE A 146 -19.65 -12.33 -19.84
N TYR A 147 -18.78 -12.10 -18.85
CA TYR A 147 -18.27 -10.77 -18.48
C TYR A 147 -16.78 -10.69 -18.77
N PHE A 148 -16.37 -9.56 -19.34
CA PHE A 148 -14.97 -9.20 -19.55
C PHE A 148 -14.72 -7.84 -18.93
N SER A 149 -13.70 -7.73 -18.06
CA SER A 149 -13.37 -6.48 -17.38
C SER A 149 -11.96 -6.01 -17.74
N PRO A 150 -11.80 -5.34 -18.90
CA PRO A 150 -10.53 -4.74 -19.25
C PRO A 150 -10.19 -3.61 -18.30
N ASN A 151 -8.91 -3.51 -17.94
CA ASN A 151 -8.43 -2.40 -17.13
C ASN A 151 -7.03 -1.97 -17.58
N ILE A 152 -6.74 -0.68 -17.37
CA ILE A 152 -5.42 -0.09 -17.56
C ILE A 152 -5.08 0.62 -16.26
N LYS A 153 -3.87 0.39 -15.74
CA LYS A 153 -3.36 1.00 -14.53
C LYS A 153 -2.00 1.65 -14.81
N ILE A 154 -1.83 2.85 -14.31
CA ILE A 154 -0.56 3.57 -14.31
C ILE A 154 -0.21 3.84 -12.85
N ASP A 155 0.96 3.38 -12.43
CA ASP A 155 1.50 3.62 -11.10
C ASP A 155 2.76 4.48 -11.22
N PHE A 156 2.96 5.37 -10.25
CA PHE A 156 4.21 6.10 -10.09
C PHE A 156 4.61 6.11 -8.62
N SER A 157 5.91 6.13 -8.37
CA SER A 157 6.46 6.35 -7.04
C SER A 157 7.83 6.99 -7.10
N GLU A 158 8.12 7.83 -6.13
CA GLU A 158 9.44 8.42 -5.91
C GLU A 158 9.81 8.22 -4.44
N THR A 159 10.97 7.61 -4.19
CA THR A 159 11.46 7.32 -2.85
C THR A 159 12.78 8.02 -2.61
N SER A 160 12.85 8.80 -1.54
CA SER A 160 14.07 9.43 -1.03
C SER A 160 14.45 8.75 0.28
N LEU A 161 15.69 8.28 0.38
CA LEU A 161 16.24 7.65 1.57
C LEU A 161 17.32 8.56 2.16
N ASP A 162 17.36 8.65 3.48
CA ASP A 162 18.39 9.37 4.22
C ASP A 162 19.73 8.59 4.15
N GLU A 163 20.81 9.20 4.62
CA GLU A 163 22.11 8.57 4.73
C GLU A 163 22.02 7.26 5.52
N TYR A 164 22.76 6.27 5.06
CA TYR A 164 22.87 4.97 5.73
C TYR A 164 24.18 4.87 6.47
N SER A 165 24.13 4.44 7.71
CA SER A 165 25.32 4.15 8.51
C SER A 165 25.16 2.85 9.28
N GLU A 166 26.22 2.04 9.31
CA GLU A 166 26.31 0.83 10.13
C GLU A 166 27.17 1.08 11.36
N ILE A 167 26.89 0.35 12.44
CA ILE A 167 27.69 0.30 13.65
C ILE A 167 28.25 -1.11 13.78
N GLY A 168 29.58 -1.23 13.88
CA GLY A 168 30.29 -2.51 14.01
C GLY A 168 31.72 -2.42 13.50
N THR A 169 32.45 -3.54 13.55
CA THR A 169 33.91 -3.60 13.21
C THR A 169 34.21 -3.43 11.73
N SER A 170 33.23 -3.64 10.84
CA SER A 170 33.34 -3.46 9.38
C SER A 170 32.22 -2.58 8.87
N ALA A 171 31.89 -1.51 9.60
CA ALA A 171 30.78 -0.63 9.28
C ALA A 171 30.94 0.12 7.96
N LEU A 172 29.85 0.28 7.23
CA LEU A 172 29.74 1.05 5.99
C LEU A 172 28.89 2.29 6.23
N THR A 173 29.22 3.37 5.51
CA THR A 173 28.44 4.63 5.49
C THR A 173 28.23 5.04 4.03
N PHE A 174 26.99 5.37 3.66
CA PHE A 174 26.59 5.80 2.32
C PHE A 174 25.68 7.01 2.38
#